data_f0a264e2b804a2e4e1e06d39c37fc897
#
_entry.id   f0a264e2b804a2e4e1e06d39c37fc897
#
_cell.length_a   1.000
_cell.length_b   1.000
_cell.length_c   1.000
_cell.angle_alpha   90.00
_cell.angle_beta   90.00
_cell.angle_gamma   90.00
#
_symmetry.space_group_name_H-M   'P 1'
#
loop_
_entity.id
_entity.type
_entity.pdbx_description
1 polymer ?
#
loop_
_entity_poly.entity_id
_entity_poly.type
_entity_poly.pdbx_seq_one_letter_code
_entity_poly.pdbx_strand_id
1 'polypeptide(L)'
;MDLAQSESMMTSVLADALNTFEGARMSELLEFYASEAMTCPRRVYFRLKGYKERWPDFVRVRLEQGVNTHNVLGKVLKRRFGFELEKHIVLKSPRLGLEIHGRIDAFRRFPIEIKGKTSLPRSPYDYHLAQLNVYLRWAESEYGYLYYVKLHEEPKKVLRDIDFSRFPIVRGKGFKAFEVPYDEKLFKETVKQFYLIKKHYEKGIPPEGWNCYTCKFCPYYYICFGNDFTL
;
A
#
# COMPACT_ATOMS: atom_id res chain seq x y z
N MET A 1 25.61 -17.58 13.35
CA MET A 1 24.72 -17.97 12.24
C MET A 1 24.94 -16.94 11.15
N ASP A 2 25.53 -17.38 10.04
CA ASP A 2 26.02 -16.50 8.97
C ASP A 2 24.85 -15.84 8.22
N LEU A 3 25.00 -14.57 7.84
CA LEU A 3 23.98 -13.79 7.13
C LEU A 3 23.53 -14.48 5.83
N ALA A 4 24.45 -15.14 5.12
CA ALA A 4 24.17 -15.90 3.90
C ALA A 4 23.28 -17.14 4.15
N GLN A 5 23.46 -17.84 5.26
CA GLN A 5 22.60 -18.96 5.66
C GLN A 5 21.19 -18.50 6.07
N SER A 6 21.10 -17.31 6.69
CA SER A 6 19.81 -16.68 7.02
C SER A 6 19.04 -16.25 5.75
N GLU A 7 19.72 -15.74 4.73
CA GLU A 7 19.10 -15.33 3.45
C GLU A 7 18.66 -16.55 2.63
N SER A 8 19.44 -17.62 2.55
CA SER A 8 19.07 -18.85 1.86
C SER A 8 17.87 -19.53 2.52
N MET A 9 17.85 -19.61 3.86
CA MET A 9 16.72 -20.17 4.63
C MET A 9 15.46 -19.33 4.48
N MET A 10 15.58 -17.99 4.42
CA MET A 10 14.42 -17.11 4.20
C MET A 10 13.88 -17.20 2.78
N THR A 11 14.71 -17.39 1.77
CA THR A 11 14.27 -17.52 0.37
C THR A 11 13.49 -18.82 0.17
N SER A 12 13.93 -19.94 0.76
CA SER A 12 13.22 -21.21 0.71
C SER A 12 11.90 -21.18 1.51
N VAL A 13 11.91 -20.57 2.69
CA VAL A 13 10.72 -20.42 3.54
C VAL A 13 9.66 -19.52 2.88
N LEU A 14 10.06 -18.50 2.12
CA LEU A 14 9.13 -17.62 1.39
C LEU A 14 8.53 -18.33 0.16
N ALA A 15 9.31 -19.13 -0.56
CA ALA A 15 8.82 -19.90 -1.70
C ALA A 15 7.80 -20.98 -1.27
N ASP A 16 8.10 -21.71 -0.19
CA ASP A 16 7.23 -22.76 0.36
C ASP A 16 5.99 -22.22 1.10
N ALA A 17 6.09 -21.04 1.73
CA ALA A 17 4.99 -20.45 2.50
C ALA A 17 3.79 -20.04 1.63
N LEU A 18 3.99 -19.87 0.33
CA LEU A 18 2.95 -19.47 -0.61
C LEU A 18 2.19 -20.68 -1.24
N ASN A 19 2.70 -21.91 -1.09
CA ASN A 19 2.20 -23.05 -1.87
C ASN A 19 1.52 -24.18 -1.10
N THR A 20 1.49 -24.19 0.25
CA THR A 20 0.85 -25.31 0.96
C THR A 20 0.09 -24.85 2.21
N PHE A 21 -1.21 -24.97 2.15
CA PHE A 21 -2.12 -24.90 3.29
C PHE A 21 -2.47 -26.30 3.75
N GLU A 22 -1.90 -26.77 4.88
CA GLU A 22 -2.53 -27.75 5.78
C GLU A 22 -1.72 -27.88 7.08
N GLY A 23 -2.38 -27.68 8.21
CA GLY A 23 -1.98 -28.29 9.47
C GLY A 23 -1.13 -27.52 10.48
N ALA A 24 -0.93 -26.19 10.39
CA ALA A 24 -0.27 -25.44 11.48
C ALA A 24 -1.31 -24.94 12.52
N ARG A 25 -1.02 -25.16 13.83
CA ARG A 25 -1.77 -24.52 14.91
C ARG A 25 -1.80 -23.02 14.63
N MET A 26 -3.02 -22.44 14.54
CA MET A 26 -3.23 -21.00 14.34
C MET A 26 -2.61 -20.23 15.50
N SER A 27 -1.33 -19.87 15.39
CA SER A 27 -0.80 -18.73 16.13
C SER A 27 -1.56 -17.50 15.65
N GLU A 28 -1.91 -16.61 16.55
CA GLU A 28 -2.56 -15.34 16.25
C GLU A 28 -1.77 -14.63 15.15
N LEU A 29 -2.42 -14.45 13.97
CA LEU A 29 -1.77 -13.83 12.82
C LEU A 29 -1.67 -12.33 13.08
N LEU A 30 -0.49 -11.75 12.83
CA LEU A 30 -0.32 -10.32 12.96
C LEU A 30 -0.79 -9.62 11.67
N GLU A 31 -1.70 -8.66 11.85
CA GLU A 31 -2.35 -7.95 10.75
C GLU A 31 -1.50 -6.80 10.21
N PHE A 32 -1.24 -6.84 8.91
CA PHE A 32 -0.60 -5.78 8.14
C PHE A 32 -1.57 -5.27 7.05
N TYR A 33 -1.34 -4.05 6.58
CA TYR A 33 -2.10 -3.49 5.47
C TYR A 33 -1.25 -3.37 4.20
N ALA A 34 -1.83 -3.65 3.04
CA ALA A 34 -1.15 -3.50 1.75
C ALA A 34 -0.59 -2.07 1.56
N SER A 35 -1.29 -1.05 2.09
CA SER A 35 -0.85 0.36 2.07
C SER A 35 0.38 0.64 2.94
N GLU A 36 0.82 -0.31 3.76
CA GLU A 36 2.04 -0.24 4.58
C GLU A 36 3.26 -0.83 3.88
N ALA A 37 3.04 -1.48 2.72
CA ALA A 37 4.11 -2.08 1.92
C ALA A 37 5.18 -1.05 1.58
N MET A 38 6.44 -1.39 1.87
CA MET A 38 7.61 -0.53 1.62
C MET A 38 7.47 0.90 2.18
N THR A 39 6.75 1.03 3.32
CA THR A 39 6.72 2.26 4.11
C THR A 39 7.66 2.16 5.32
N CYS A 40 7.80 3.26 6.09
CA CYS A 40 8.69 3.28 7.26
C CYS A 40 8.30 2.15 8.26
N PRO A 41 9.21 1.21 8.58
CA PRO A 41 8.89 0.06 9.42
C PRO A 41 8.54 0.46 10.86
N ARG A 42 9.12 1.56 11.38
CA ARG A 42 8.79 2.09 12.72
C ARG A 42 7.37 2.63 12.79
N ARG A 43 6.86 3.23 11.70
CA ARG A 43 5.47 3.68 11.60
C ARG A 43 4.50 2.48 11.73
N VAL A 44 4.77 1.40 11.01
CA VAL A 44 3.95 0.17 11.07
C VAL A 44 4.02 -0.46 12.47
N TYR A 45 5.19 -0.52 13.07
CA TYR A 45 5.38 -1.00 14.44
C TYR A 45 4.53 -0.21 15.46
N PHE A 46 4.51 1.13 15.38
CA PHE A 46 3.72 1.94 16.30
C PHE A 46 2.22 1.72 16.13
N ARG A 47 1.73 1.54 14.90
CA ARG A 47 0.34 1.15 14.65
C ARG A 47 0.03 -0.20 15.31
N LEU A 48 0.86 -1.22 15.09
CA LEU A 48 0.70 -2.55 15.68
C LEU A 48 0.69 -2.52 17.22
N LYS A 49 1.46 -1.63 17.82
CA LYS A 49 1.49 -1.42 19.29
C LYS A 49 0.35 -0.54 19.79
N GLY A 50 -0.57 -0.08 18.95
CA GLY A 50 -1.73 0.70 19.34
C GLY A 50 -1.42 2.14 19.73
N TYR A 51 -0.27 2.70 19.34
CA TYR A 51 0.01 4.10 19.59
C TYR A 51 -1.00 5.00 18.86
N LYS A 52 -1.40 6.10 19.52
CA LYS A 52 -2.39 7.04 18.98
C LYS A 52 -1.82 7.81 17.79
N GLU A 53 -2.53 7.80 16.66
CA GLU A 53 -2.20 8.61 15.50
C GLU A 53 -2.49 10.09 15.76
N ARG A 54 -1.51 10.97 15.45
CA ARG A 54 -1.67 12.41 15.45
C ARG A 54 -1.33 12.94 14.05
N TRP A 55 -2.34 13.26 13.29
CA TRP A 55 -2.17 13.76 11.93
C TRP A 55 -2.08 15.28 11.92
N PRO A 56 -1.10 15.88 11.20
CA PRO A 56 -1.11 17.32 10.94
C PRO A 56 -2.37 17.74 10.19
N ASP A 57 -2.92 18.92 10.49
CA ASP A 57 -4.19 19.36 9.90
C ASP A 57 -4.11 19.47 8.37
N PHE A 58 -2.99 19.96 7.83
CA PHE A 58 -2.79 20.01 6.39
C PHE A 58 -2.77 18.62 5.71
N VAL A 59 -2.41 17.55 6.45
CA VAL A 59 -2.49 16.17 5.96
C VAL A 59 -3.94 15.70 5.96
N ARG A 60 -4.72 16.01 7.01
CA ARG A 60 -6.15 15.65 7.08
C ARG A 60 -6.93 16.21 5.90
N VAL A 61 -6.76 17.49 5.58
CA VAL A 61 -7.39 18.11 4.40
C VAL A 61 -7.04 17.37 3.10
N ARG A 62 -5.78 16.96 2.93
CA ARG A 62 -5.36 16.19 1.75
C ARG A 62 -5.96 14.79 1.70
N LEU A 63 -6.11 14.13 2.84
CA LEU A 63 -6.76 12.82 2.93
C LEU A 63 -8.24 12.92 2.53
N GLU A 64 -8.96 13.93 3.00
CA GLU A 64 -10.36 14.18 2.62
C GLU A 64 -10.51 14.46 1.12
N GLN A 65 -9.65 15.30 0.54
CA GLN A 65 -9.61 15.54 -0.90
C GLN A 65 -9.32 14.25 -1.68
N GLY A 66 -8.43 13.39 -1.15
CA GLY A 66 -8.15 12.07 -1.70
C GLY A 66 -9.39 11.19 -1.74
N VAL A 67 -10.09 11.05 -0.62
CA VAL A 67 -11.34 10.27 -0.53
C VAL A 67 -12.39 10.77 -1.54
N ASN A 68 -12.58 12.07 -1.65
CA ASN A 68 -13.53 12.66 -2.61
C ASN A 68 -13.13 12.32 -4.06
N THR A 69 -11.84 12.36 -4.38
CA THR A 69 -11.32 12.01 -5.71
C THR A 69 -11.55 10.54 -6.03
N HIS A 70 -11.26 9.63 -5.09
CA HIS A 70 -11.54 8.19 -5.21
C HIS A 70 -13.01 7.93 -5.48
N ASN A 71 -13.91 8.54 -4.70
CA ASN A 71 -15.35 8.36 -4.83
C ASN A 71 -15.87 8.79 -6.21
N VAL A 72 -15.38 9.91 -6.75
CA VAL A 72 -15.86 10.42 -8.04
C VAL A 72 -15.32 9.57 -9.19
N LEU A 73 -14.02 9.25 -9.19
CA LEU A 73 -13.42 8.41 -10.23
C LEU A 73 -13.92 6.97 -10.16
N GLY A 74 -14.04 6.40 -8.95
CA GLY A 74 -14.62 5.06 -8.75
C GLY A 74 -16.01 4.93 -9.35
N LYS A 75 -16.90 5.93 -9.15
CA LYS A 75 -18.23 5.93 -9.77
C LYS A 75 -18.16 5.89 -11.30
N VAL A 76 -17.19 6.56 -11.92
CA VAL A 76 -16.98 6.49 -13.38
C VAL A 76 -16.53 5.10 -13.78
N LEU A 77 -15.55 4.51 -13.10
CA LEU A 77 -15.04 3.16 -13.38
C LEU A 77 -16.17 2.11 -13.24
N LYS A 78 -16.96 2.20 -12.20
CA LYS A 78 -18.11 1.31 -12.00
C LYS A 78 -19.15 1.44 -13.11
N ARG A 79 -19.61 2.67 -13.41
CA ARG A 79 -20.72 2.92 -14.34
C ARG A 79 -20.35 2.67 -15.80
N ARG A 80 -19.14 3.04 -16.23
CA ARG A 80 -18.72 2.94 -17.64
C ARG A 80 -18.05 1.61 -17.96
N PHE A 81 -17.34 1.00 -17.00
CA PHE A 81 -16.48 -0.15 -17.27
C PHE A 81 -16.80 -1.37 -16.39
N GLY A 82 -17.79 -1.28 -15.50
CA GLY A 82 -18.26 -2.42 -14.71
C GLY A 82 -17.29 -2.90 -13.63
N PHE A 83 -16.47 -2.00 -13.07
CA PHE A 83 -15.58 -2.33 -11.96
C PHE A 83 -16.34 -2.51 -10.64
N GLU A 84 -15.95 -3.51 -9.85
CA GLU A 84 -16.27 -3.59 -8.43
C GLU A 84 -15.39 -2.58 -7.68
N LEU A 85 -15.98 -1.79 -6.76
CA LEU A 85 -15.23 -0.80 -5.98
C LEU A 85 -14.96 -1.32 -4.59
N GLU A 86 -13.85 -0.84 -4.00
CA GLU A 86 -13.51 -1.09 -2.60
C GLU A 86 -13.45 -2.59 -2.27
N LYS A 87 -12.84 -3.38 -3.18
CA LYS A 87 -12.73 -4.83 -3.02
C LYS A 87 -11.81 -5.19 -1.86
N HIS A 88 -12.36 -5.74 -0.79
CA HIS A 88 -11.58 -6.25 0.33
C HIS A 88 -10.83 -7.51 -0.04
N ILE A 89 -9.56 -7.58 0.35
CA ILE A 89 -8.69 -8.72 0.11
C ILE A 89 -7.92 -9.09 1.37
N VAL A 90 -7.57 -10.37 1.50
CA VAL A 90 -6.69 -10.88 2.56
C VAL A 90 -5.75 -11.91 1.97
N LEU A 91 -4.45 -11.74 2.21
CA LEU A 91 -3.42 -12.74 1.97
C LEU A 91 -2.92 -13.25 3.32
N LYS A 92 -2.94 -14.57 3.52
CA LYS A 92 -2.51 -15.20 4.79
C LYS A 92 -1.26 -16.03 4.59
N SER A 93 -0.34 -15.91 5.53
CA SER A 93 0.83 -16.77 5.65
C SER A 93 0.96 -17.29 7.09
N PRO A 94 0.29 -18.41 7.43
CA PRO A 94 0.34 -19.00 8.76
C PRO A 94 1.76 -19.36 9.20
N ARG A 95 2.61 -19.83 8.29
CA ARG A 95 4.03 -20.15 8.57
C ARG A 95 4.83 -18.94 9.06
N LEU A 96 4.55 -17.76 8.52
CA LEU A 96 5.18 -16.51 8.94
C LEU A 96 4.43 -15.83 10.09
N GLY A 97 3.20 -16.28 10.38
CA GLY A 97 2.31 -15.64 11.36
C GLY A 97 1.88 -14.25 10.90
N LEU A 98 1.58 -14.10 9.61
CA LEU A 98 1.20 -12.82 9.00
C LEU A 98 -0.12 -12.95 8.26
N GLU A 99 -0.91 -11.87 8.29
CA GLU A 99 -1.96 -11.64 7.29
C GLU A 99 -1.86 -10.21 6.77
N ILE A 100 -2.09 -10.06 5.45
CA ILE A 100 -2.02 -8.77 4.77
C ILE A 100 -3.41 -8.45 4.26
N HIS A 101 -4.01 -7.42 4.83
CA HIS A 101 -5.30 -6.90 4.45
C HIS A 101 -5.14 -5.78 3.42
N GLY A 102 -6.09 -5.69 2.51
CA GLY A 102 -6.12 -4.62 1.53
C GLY A 102 -7.53 -4.30 1.07
N ARG A 103 -7.65 -3.15 0.43
CA ARG A 103 -8.89 -2.70 -0.19
C ARG A 103 -8.53 -2.07 -1.54
N ILE A 104 -8.82 -2.82 -2.61
CA ILE A 104 -8.54 -2.39 -3.99
C ILE A 104 -9.58 -1.35 -4.39
N ASP A 105 -9.16 -0.17 -4.84
CA ASP A 105 -10.07 0.93 -5.18
C ASP A 105 -11.04 0.56 -6.30
N ALA A 106 -10.56 -0.14 -7.34
CA ALA A 106 -11.41 -0.69 -8.39
C ALA A 106 -10.83 -2.02 -8.93
N PHE A 107 -11.67 -3.03 -9.04
CA PHE A 107 -11.28 -4.39 -9.46
C PHE A 107 -12.26 -4.97 -10.49
N ARG A 108 -11.73 -5.64 -11.50
CA ARG A 108 -12.51 -6.44 -12.45
C ARG A 108 -11.72 -7.67 -12.88
N ARG A 109 -10.82 -7.55 -13.85
CA ARG A 109 -9.84 -8.58 -14.27
C ARG A 109 -8.44 -8.24 -13.75
N PHE A 110 -8.22 -6.99 -13.44
CA PHE A 110 -6.99 -6.43 -12.91
C PHE A 110 -7.33 -5.37 -11.86
N PRO A 111 -6.43 -5.14 -10.89
CA PRO A 111 -6.60 -4.09 -9.90
C PRO A 111 -6.24 -2.71 -10.47
N ILE A 112 -6.98 -1.70 -10.05
CA ILE A 112 -6.65 -0.29 -10.22
C ILE A 112 -6.54 0.33 -8.83
N GLU A 113 -5.43 0.98 -8.55
CA GLU A 113 -5.18 1.75 -7.35
C GLU A 113 -5.14 3.24 -7.71
N ILE A 114 -5.91 4.06 -6.99
CA ILE A 114 -6.07 5.49 -7.25
C ILE A 114 -5.31 6.28 -6.18
N LYS A 115 -4.50 7.24 -6.60
CA LYS A 115 -3.69 8.08 -5.70
C LYS A 115 -3.90 9.56 -5.98
N GLY A 116 -4.48 10.27 -5.01
CA GLY A 116 -4.54 11.73 -5.03
C GLY A 116 -3.16 12.35 -4.73
N LYS A 117 -2.70 13.29 -5.56
CA LYS A 117 -1.42 14.00 -5.38
C LYS A 117 -1.57 15.48 -5.70
N THR A 118 -0.86 16.34 -4.98
CA THR A 118 -0.81 17.78 -5.29
C THR A 118 -0.08 18.08 -6.59
N SER A 119 0.91 17.23 -6.94
CA SER A 119 1.60 17.22 -8.23
C SER A 119 1.69 15.80 -8.78
N LEU A 120 1.53 15.63 -10.08
CA LEU A 120 1.60 14.32 -10.72
C LEU A 120 3.05 13.85 -10.81
N PRO A 121 3.38 12.64 -10.34
CA PRO A 121 4.74 12.12 -10.40
C PRO A 121 5.17 11.82 -11.85
N ARG A 122 6.49 11.79 -12.09
CA ARG A 122 7.06 11.37 -13.39
C ARG A 122 6.98 9.86 -13.56
N SER A 123 7.23 9.12 -12.47
CA SER A 123 7.15 7.66 -12.35
C SER A 123 6.37 7.28 -11.09
N PRO A 124 5.82 6.06 -10.99
CA PRO A 124 5.22 5.58 -9.75
C PRO A 124 6.18 5.64 -8.57
N TYR A 125 5.65 5.85 -7.37
CA TYR A 125 6.43 5.74 -6.12
C TYR A 125 6.54 4.27 -5.71
N ASP A 126 7.70 3.87 -5.18
CA ASP A 126 8.00 2.48 -4.82
C ASP A 126 6.99 1.85 -3.85
N TYR A 127 6.55 2.62 -2.84
CA TYR A 127 5.54 2.13 -1.89
C TYR A 127 4.13 1.98 -2.51
N HIS A 128 3.80 2.71 -3.59
CA HIS A 128 2.57 2.47 -4.34
C HIS A 128 2.70 1.26 -5.26
N LEU A 129 3.90 1.05 -5.85
CA LEU A 129 4.19 -0.16 -6.60
C LEU A 129 4.08 -1.40 -5.70
N ALA A 130 4.65 -1.33 -4.49
CA ALA A 130 4.58 -2.41 -3.52
C ALA A 130 3.14 -2.71 -3.08
N GLN A 131 2.34 -1.68 -2.81
CA GLN A 131 0.92 -1.84 -2.51
C GLN A 131 0.17 -2.54 -3.64
N LEU A 132 0.33 -2.06 -4.88
CA LEU A 132 -0.33 -2.66 -6.04
C LEU A 132 0.16 -4.09 -6.27
N ASN A 133 1.43 -4.40 -6.01
CA ASN A 133 1.98 -5.76 -6.12
C ASN A 133 1.30 -6.75 -5.16
N VAL A 134 0.95 -6.33 -3.94
CA VAL A 134 0.13 -7.14 -3.04
C VAL A 134 -1.23 -7.46 -3.67
N TYR A 135 -1.84 -6.50 -4.34
CA TYR A 135 -3.13 -6.70 -5.02
C TYR A 135 -3.01 -7.60 -6.24
N LEU A 136 -1.93 -7.44 -7.03
CA LEU A 136 -1.63 -8.29 -8.18
C LEU A 136 -1.42 -9.74 -7.77
N ARG A 137 -0.69 -9.98 -6.66
CA ARG A 137 -0.49 -11.32 -6.10
C ARG A 137 -1.80 -11.95 -5.66
N TRP A 138 -2.67 -11.19 -4.99
CA TRP A 138 -3.98 -11.68 -4.58
C TRP A 138 -4.89 -12.01 -5.77
N ALA A 139 -4.87 -11.14 -6.78
CA ALA A 139 -5.71 -11.26 -7.97
C ALA A 139 -5.18 -12.29 -9.00
N GLU A 140 -3.98 -12.85 -8.78
CA GLU A 140 -3.25 -13.67 -9.76
C GLU A 140 -3.16 -12.98 -11.12
N SER A 141 -3.00 -11.64 -11.11
CA SER A 141 -2.97 -10.80 -12.29
C SER A 141 -1.54 -10.46 -12.70
N GLU A 142 -1.24 -10.58 -13.98
CA GLU A 142 0.09 -10.23 -14.53
C GLU A 142 0.36 -8.74 -14.50
N TYR A 143 -0.67 -7.90 -14.49
CA TYR A 143 -0.56 -6.44 -14.48
C TYR A 143 -1.74 -5.77 -13.80
N GLY A 144 -1.55 -4.51 -13.41
CA GLY A 144 -2.57 -3.62 -12.87
C GLY A 144 -2.23 -2.16 -13.17
N TYR A 145 -3.01 -1.25 -12.62
CA TYR A 145 -2.85 0.16 -12.93
C TYR A 145 -2.73 1.02 -11.68
N LEU A 146 -1.79 1.96 -11.72
CA LEU A 146 -1.70 3.08 -10.78
C LEU A 146 -2.24 4.33 -11.45
N TYR A 147 -3.30 4.89 -10.89
CA TYR A 147 -3.94 6.13 -11.32
C TYR A 147 -3.57 7.25 -10.37
N TYR A 148 -2.78 8.21 -10.86
CA TYR A 148 -2.49 9.44 -10.14
C TYR A 148 -3.40 10.55 -10.61
N VAL A 149 -4.13 11.12 -9.65
CA VAL A 149 -5.07 12.21 -9.89
C VAL A 149 -4.60 13.45 -9.12
N LYS A 150 -4.51 14.57 -9.81
CA LYS A 150 -4.19 15.84 -9.16
C LYS A 150 -5.34 16.22 -8.21
N LEU A 151 -5.01 16.43 -6.93
CA LEU A 151 -5.97 16.90 -5.95
C LEU A 151 -6.49 18.28 -6.34
N HIS A 152 -7.78 18.43 -6.28
CA HIS A 152 -8.51 19.66 -6.59
C HIS A 152 -9.69 19.80 -5.66
N GLU A 153 -10.10 21.02 -5.34
CA GLU A 153 -11.27 21.31 -4.54
C GLU A 153 -12.55 20.74 -5.18
N GLU A 154 -12.58 20.75 -6.53
CA GLU A 154 -13.65 20.16 -7.33
C GLU A 154 -13.14 18.97 -8.16
N PRO A 155 -13.14 17.73 -7.64
CA PRO A 155 -12.66 16.55 -8.35
C PRO A 155 -13.33 16.33 -9.72
N LYS A 156 -14.60 16.74 -9.86
CA LYS A 156 -15.33 16.64 -11.14
C LYS A 156 -14.68 17.44 -12.28
N LYS A 157 -13.98 18.55 -11.98
CA LYS A 157 -13.27 19.32 -13.01
C LYS A 157 -12.11 18.51 -13.61
N VAL A 158 -11.35 17.82 -12.75
CA VAL A 158 -10.25 16.97 -13.23
C VAL A 158 -10.77 15.85 -14.12
N LEU A 159 -11.93 15.27 -13.78
CA LEU A 159 -12.49 14.16 -14.55
C LEU A 159 -13.03 14.56 -15.94
N ARG A 160 -13.42 15.83 -16.15
CA ARG A 160 -13.85 16.31 -17.47
C ARG A 160 -12.71 16.26 -18.50
N ASP A 161 -11.47 16.41 -18.05
CA ASP A 161 -10.28 16.44 -18.88
C ASP A 161 -9.67 15.06 -19.13
N ILE A 162 -10.28 13.98 -18.57
CA ILE A 162 -9.78 12.62 -18.75
C ILE A 162 -10.34 12.01 -20.04
N ASP A 163 -9.44 11.66 -20.94
CA ASP A 163 -9.75 10.89 -22.13
C ASP A 163 -9.78 9.39 -21.80
N PHE A 164 -10.95 8.80 -21.79
CA PHE A 164 -11.18 7.37 -21.56
C PHE A 164 -11.18 6.53 -22.84
N SER A 165 -10.91 7.11 -24.02
CA SER A 165 -10.96 6.37 -25.30
C SER A 165 -9.94 5.24 -25.37
N ARG A 166 -8.82 5.35 -24.65
CA ARG A 166 -7.74 4.36 -24.56
C ARG A 166 -7.70 3.62 -23.22
N PHE A 167 -8.87 3.48 -22.59
CA PHE A 167 -8.93 2.74 -21.33
C PHE A 167 -8.27 1.35 -21.47
N PRO A 168 -7.47 0.87 -20.49
CA PRO A 168 -7.23 1.44 -19.16
C PRO A 168 -6.10 2.48 -19.07
N ILE A 169 -5.34 2.71 -20.13
CA ILE A 169 -4.28 3.74 -20.15
C ILE A 169 -4.92 5.09 -20.51
N VAL A 170 -5.50 5.72 -19.50
CA VAL A 170 -6.16 7.02 -19.64
C VAL A 170 -5.21 8.19 -19.50
N ARG A 171 -5.52 9.30 -20.16
CA ARG A 171 -4.72 10.53 -20.15
C ARG A 171 -5.59 11.74 -19.81
N GLY A 172 -4.99 12.75 -19.18
CA GLY A 172 -5.65 14.01 -18.89
C GLY A 172 -4.71 15.02 -18.25
N LYS A 173 -5.04 16.30 -18.31
CA LYS A 173 -4.18 17.39 -17.77
C LYS A 173 -3.88 17.22 -16.28
N GLY A 174 -4.83 16.70 -15.51
CA GLY A 174 -4.71 16.44 -14.06
C GLY A 174 -4.61 14.95 -13.72
N PHE A 175 -4.19 14.07 -14.68
CA PHE A 175 -4.27 12.64 -14.54
C PHE A 175 -3.09 11.92 -15.21
N LYS A 176 -2.60 10.87 -14.57
CA LYS A 176 -1.63 9.93 -15.15
C LYS A 176 -1.99 8.50 -14.78
N ALA A 177 -2.03 7.62 -15.77
CA ALA A 177 -2.12 6.18 -15.60
C ALA A 177 -0.76 5.53 -15.90
N PHE A 178 -0.40 4.57 -15.05
CA PHE A 178 0.76 3.72 -15.26
C PHE A 178 0.30 2.26 -15.23
N GLU A 179 0.63 1.52 -16.26
CA GLU A 179 0.55 0.06 -16.23
C GLU A 179 1.73 -0.48 -15.44
N VAL A 180 1.46 -1.40 -14.54
CA VAL A 180 2.45 -1.98 -13.63
C VAL A 180 2.38 -3.48 -13.73
N PRO A 181 3.44 -4.15 -14.22
CA PRO A 181 3.52 -5.59 -14.21
C PRO A 181 3.69 -6.13 -12.78
N TYR A 182 3.27 -7.37 -12.55
CA TYR A 182 3.59 -8.07 -11.31
C TYR A 182 5.10 -8.27 -11.18
N ASP A 183 5.63 -7.93 -10.02
CA ASP A 183 7.03 -8.13 -9.66
C ASP A 183 7.12 -9.01 -8.41
N GLU A 184 7.47 -10.28 -8.62
CA GLU A 184 7.59 -11.25 -7.53
C GLU A 184 8.69 -10.88 -6.54
N LYS A 185 9.79 -10.27 -7.01
CA LYS A 185 10.86 -9.81 -6.13
C LYS A 185 10.38 -8.72 -5.19
N LEU A 186 9.68 -7.72 -5.70
CA LEU A 186 9.10 -6.65 -4.89
C LEU A 186 8.06 -7.19 -3.89
N PHE A 187 7.25 -8.18 -4.31
CA PHE A 187 6.31 -8.83 -3.39
C PHE A 187 7.05 -9.57 -2.26
N LYS A 188 8.08 -10.35 -2.56
CA LYS A 188 8.91 -11.03 -1.56
C LYS A 188 9.60 -10.06 -0.61
N GLU A 189 10.13 -8.94 -1.11
CA GLU A 189 10.72 -7.88 -0.29
C GLU A 189 9.67 -7.25 0.67
N THR A 190 8.45 -7.03 0.19
CA THR A 190 7.33 -6.55 1.03
C THR A 190 7.01 -7.53 2.16
N VAL A 191 6.86 -8.83 1.86
CA VAL A 191 6.60 -9.86 2.87
C VAL A 191 7.78 -9.97 3.86
N LYS A 192 9.02 -9.89 3.38
CA LYS A 192 10.23 -9.86 4.22
C LYS A 192 10.20 -8.68 5.18
N GLN A 193 9.85 -7.48 4.71
CA GLN A 193 9.72 -6.29 5.55
C GLN A 193 8.67 -6.51 6.66
N PHE A 194 7.50 -7.02 6.34
CA PHE A 194 6.45 -7.29 7.34
C PHE A 194 6.90 -8.34 8.38
N TYR A 195 7.57 -9.40 7.93
CA TYR A 195 8.14 -10.40 8.84
C TYR A 195 9.18 -9.81 9.80
N LEU A 196 10.07 -8.95 9.32
CA LEU A 196 11.04 -8.27 10.17
C LEU A 196 10.36 -7.34 11.18
N ILE A 197 9.33 -6.59 10.76
CA ILE A 197 8.53 -5.75 11.68
C ILE A 197 7.86 -6.62 12.75
N LYS A 198 7.29 -7.78 12.38
CA LYS A 198 6.73 -8.75 13.33
C LYS A 198 7.78 -9.19 14.35
N LYS A 199 9.01 -9.50 13.93
CA LYS A 199 10.10 -9.86 14.85
C LYS A 199 10.43 -8.74 15.84
N HIS A 200 10.40 -7.49 15.40
CA HIS A 200 10.55 -6.33 16.27
C HIS A 200 9.35 -6.18 17.25
N TYR A 201 8.14 -6.43 16.74
CA TYR A 201 6.91 -6.39 17.55
C TYR A 201 6.95 -7.43 18.68
N GLU A 202 7.36 -8.68 18.38
CA GLU A 202 7.50 -9.77 19.34
C GLU A 202 8.54 -9.46 20.44
N LYS A 203 9.66 -8.81 20.04
CA LYS A 203 10.71 -8.39 21.00
C LYS A 203 10.34 -7.15 21.82
N GLY A 204 9.30 -6.41 21.46
CA GLY A 204 8.94 -5.15 22.09
C GLY A 204 9.92 -4.00 21.79
N ILE A 205 10.79 -4.14 20.78
CA ILE A 205 11.81 -3.16 20.41
C ILE A 205 11.47 -2.57 19.04
N PRO A 206 11.28 -1.23 18.91
CA PRO A 206 10.95 -0.64 17.63
C PRO A 206 12.09 -0.83 16.61
N PRO A 207 11.76 -1.10 15.33
CA PRO A 207 12.77 -1.16 14.28
C PRO A 207 13.40 0.21 14.03
N GLU A 208 14.51 0.23 13.28
CA GLU A 208 15.08 1.48 12.80
C GLU A 208 14.05 2.21 11.90
N GLY A 209 13.89 3.50 12.12
CA GLY A 209 12.99 4.35 11.35
C GLY A 209 13.72 5.04 10.20
N TRP A 210 12.95 5.49 9.21
CA TRP A 210 13.51 6.34 8.17
C TRP A 210 13.61 7.77 8.67
N ASN A 211 14.80 8.36 8.58
CA ASN A 211 14.96 9.80 8.79
C ASN A 211 14.89 10.48 7.42
N CYS A 212 13.69 10.86 6.99
CA CYS A 212 13.47 11.37 5.64
C CYS A 212 12.41 12.48 5.62
N TYR A 213 12.34 13.18 4.47
CA TYR A 213 11.38 14.25 4.23
C TYR A 213 9.92 13.88 4.54
N THR A 214 9.53 12.62 4.37
CA THR A 214 8.15 12.17 4.61
C THR A 214 7.81 12.05 6.09
N CYS A 215 8.79 12.10 7.00
CA CYS A 215 8.55 12.03 8.44
C CYS A 215 7.61 13.14 8.93
N LYS A 216 7.69 14.35 8.36
CA LYS A 216 6.80 15.46 8.70
C LYS A 216 5.32 15.23 8.38
N PHE A 217 5.00 14.20 7.60
CA PHE A 217 3.64 13.78 7.28
C PHE A 217 3.22 12.54 8.09
N CYS A 218 4.09 12.03 8.97
CA CYS A 218 3.87 10.79 9.71
C CYS A 218 3.02 11.05 10.97
N PRO A 219 1.96 10.29 11.22
CA PRO A 219 1.13 10.46 12.41
C PRO A 219 1.84 10.14 13.72
N TYR A 220 3.03 9.52 13.65
CA TYR A 220 3.87 9.15 14.80
C TYR A 220 5.13 10.01 14.91
N TYR A 221 5.17 11.16 14.23
CA TYR A 221 6.30 12.09 14.28
C TYR A 221 6.67 12.43 15.73
N TYR A 222 5.68 12.72 16.57
CA TYR A 222 5.85 13.09 17.97
C TYR A 222 6.58 12.02 18.80
N ILE A 223 6.46 10.72 18.45
CA ILE A 223 7.17 9.63 19.15
C ILE A 223 8.64 9.59 18.73
N CYS A 224 8.91 9.83 17.45
CA CYS A 224 10.27 9.74 16.91
C CYS A 224 11.14 10.95 17.26
N PHE A 225 10.55 12.14 17.37
CA PHE A 225 11.28 13.42 17.46
C PHE A 225 10.94 14.23 18.71
N GLY A 226 10.01 13.74 19.58
CA GLY A 226 9.74 14.34 20.88
C GLY A 226 8.91 15.63 20.89
N ASN A 227 8.48 16.12 19.71
CA ASN A 227 7.72 17.36 19.58
C ASN A 227 6.41 17.13 18.85
N ASP A 228 5.33 17.80 19.29
CA ASP A 228 4.16 18.02 18.46
C ASP A 228 4.59 18.89 17.26
N PHE A 229 3.93 18.67 16.10
CA PHE A 229 4.23 19.39 14.87
C PHE A 229 4.28 20.91 15.09
N THR A 230 5.44 21.45 15.39
CA THR A 230 5.68 22.89 15.26
C THR A 230 6.05 23.14 13.80
N LEU A 231 5.15 23.80 13.09
CA LEU A 231 5.40 24.37 11.76
C LEU A 231 6.41 25.49 11.85
#